data_e11a92a523bbad82e8526dffad1b0e49
#
_entry.id   e11a92a523bbad82e8526dffad1b0e49
#
_cell.length_a   1.000
_cell.length_b   1.000
_cell.length_c   1.000
_cell.angle_alpha   90.00
_cell.angle_beta   90.00
_cell.angle_gamma   90.00
#
_symmetry.space_group_name_H-M   'P 1'
#
loop_
_entity.id
_entity.type
_entity.pdbx_description
1 polymer ?
#
loop_
_entity_poly.entity_id
_entity_poly.type
_entity_poly.pdbx_seq_one_letter_code
_entity_poly.pdbx_strand_id
1 'polypeptide(L)'
;MLNGYLVELVNSEFAKRFDSHGPKTPLKNVLSISTKSLNPQRHVGEVWEHYSIPAFDATHWPTFELADGIKSSKYVVDNNSILISKLNPSIKRMWVPACLTDKAVCSTEFIVYKPLESSHKSFYCAAINAEEFTAFLLEHVTGSTGSRQRTQPKATHNYPMPNPSRIEIESFCAFADPIYQQIQANEIESQRLRSLRDALLPKLMSGEIDVSKVDLTQLNSHLADC
;
A
#
# COMPACT_ATOMS: atom_id res chain seq x y z
N MET A 1 10.54 4.98 -9.68
CA MET A 1 11.03 4.03 -10.71
C MET A 1 11.41 2.67 -10.13
N LEU A 2 12.32 2.53 -9.16
CA LEU A 2 12.77 1.22 -8.65
C LEU A 2 11.63 0.36 -8.09
N ASN A 3 10.77 0.90 -7.23
CA ASN A 3 9.65 0.15 -6.67
C ASN A 3 8.66 -0.36 -7.74
N GLY A 4 8.50 0.38 -8.85
CA GLY A 4 7.68 -0.09 -9.98
C GLY A 4 8.21 -1.39 -10.56
N TYR A 5 9.51 -1.46 -10.84
CA TYR A 5 10.16 -2.69 -11.34
C TYR A 5 10.06 -3.87 -10.37
N LEU A 6 10.16 -3.61 -9.06
CA LEU A 6 10.01 -4.65 -8.04
C LEU A 6 8.58 -5.20 -8.01
N VAL A 7 7.57 -4.34 -8.13
CA VAL A 7 6.17 -4.76 -8.23
C VAL A 7 5.92 -5.56 -9.52
N GLU A 8 6.45 -5.09 -10.66
CA GLU A 8 6.34 -5.79 -11.94
C GLU A 8 7.01 -7.16 -11.90
N LEU A 9 8.17 -7.28 -11.24
CA LEU A 9 8.86 -8.56 -11.04
C LEU A 9 7.98 -9.56 -10.26
N VAL A 10 7.37 -9.12 -9.15
CA VAL A 10 6.46 -9.98 -8.38
C VAL A 10 5.24 -10.38 -9.20
N ASN A 11 4.62 -9.43 -9.93
CA ASN A 11 3.45 -9.71 -10.75
C ASN A 11 3.78 -10.68 -11.90
N SER A 12 4.93 -10.50 -12.55
CA SER A 12 5.36 -11.38 -13.64
C SER A 12 5.61 -12.81 -13.15
N GLU A 13 6.26 -12.95 -12.00
CA GLU A 13 6.49 -14.27 -11.40
C GLU A 13 5.19 -14.91 -10.92
N PHE A 14 4.24 -14.11 -10.39
CA PHE A 14 2.92 -14.58 -10.02
C PHE A 14 2.16 -15.10 -11.24
N ALA A 15 2.07 -14.32 -12.32
CA ALA A 15 1.39 -14.71 -13.55
C ALA A 15 2.01 -15.95 -14.20
N LYS A 16 3.35 -16.11 -14.10
CA LYS A 16 4.06 -17.29 -14.61
C LYS A 16 3.77 -18.56 -13.83
N ARG A 17 3.64 -18.46 -12.49
CA ARG A 17 3.42 -19.62 -11.62
C ARG A 17 1.96 -20.03 -11.50
N PHE A 18 1.05 -19.05 -11.55
CA PHE A 18 -0.36 -19.24 -11.23
C PHE A 18 -1.23 -18.76 -12.40
N ASP A 19 -1.34 -19.61 -13.39
CA ASP A 19 -2.13 -19.29 -14.56
C ASP A 19 -3.66 -19.27 -14.27
N SER A 20 -4.43 -18.79 -15.25
CA SER A 20 -5.87 -18.66 -15.11
C SER A 20 -6.61 -20.01 -15.01
N HIS A 21 -5.98 -21.13 -15.33
CA HIS A 21 -6.58 -22.46 -15.41
C HIS A 21 -6.39 -23.30 -14.12
N GLY A 22 -5.56 -22.84 -13.20
CA GLY A 22 -5.32 -23.51 -11.92
C GLY A 22 -6.54 -23.57 -11.00
N PRO A 23 -6.45 -24.30 -9.88
CA PRO A 23 -7.52 -24.40 -8.90
C PRO A 23 -7.85 -23.03 -8.31
N LYS A 24 -9.14 -22.80 -8.04
CA LYS A 24 -9.64 -21.52 -7.50
C LYS A 24 -10.53 -21.72 -6.30
N THR A 25 -10.58 -20.72 -5.44
CA THR A 25 -11.50 -20.65 -4.30
C THR A 25 -12.12 -19.25 -4.22
N PRO A 26 -13.37 -19.11 -3.73
CA PRO A 26 -13.93 -17.78 -3.47
C PRO A 26 -13.03 -16.96 -2.54
N LEU A 27 -12.82 -15.69 -2.85
CA LEU A 27 -11.97 -14.76 -2.08
C LEU A 27 -12.29 -14.82 -0.58
N LYS A 28 -13.56 -14.89 -0.20
CA LYS A 28 -14.00 -14.97 1.20
C LYS A 28 -13.44 -16.15 2.01
N ASN A 29 -12.94 -17.18 1.33
CA ASN A 29 -12.36 -18.36 1.99
C ASN A 29 -10.88 -18.12 2.40
N VAL A 30 -10.24 -17.10 1.87
CA VAL A 30 -8.81 -16.81 2.08
C VAL A 30 -8.53 -15.40 2.59
N LEU A 31 -9.44 -14.46 2.32
CA LEU A 31 -9.38 -13.07 2.76
C LEU A 31 -10.68 -12.65 3.44
N SER A 32 -10.58 -11.93 4.53
CA SER A 32 -11.71 -11.25 5.14
C SER A 32 -11.71 -9.76 4.77
N ILE A 33 -12.90 -9.14 4.73
CA ILE A 33 -13.05 -7.69 4.57
C ILE A 33 -13.24 -7.08 5.95
N SER A 34 -12.28 -6.24 6.37
CA SER A 34 -12.38 -5.51 7.63
C SER A 34 -13.19 -4.23 7.43
N THR A 35 -14.22 -4.06 8.27
CA THR A 35 -14.99 -2.81 8.39
C THR A 35 -14.83 -2.19 9.78
N LYS A 36 -13.81 -2.62 10.53
CA LYS A 36 -13.48 -2.03 11.85
C LYS A 36 -13.20 -0.56 11.65
N SER A 37 -14.09 0.29 12.16
CA SER A 37 -13.99 1.73 11.99
C SER A 37 -13.87 2.44 13.33
N LEU A 38 -13.29 3.63 13.28
CA LEU A 38 -13.28 4.57 14.39
C LEU A 38 -13.50 6.00 13.86
N ASN A 39 -13.90 6.89 14.74
CA ASN A 39 -13.92 8.32 14.44
C ASN A 39 -12.70 8.98 15.09
N PRO A 40 -11.69 9.41 14.31
CA PRO A 40 -10.47 10.03 14.85
C PRO A 40 -10.76 11.27 15.70
N GLN A 41 -11.81 12.06 15.41
CA GLN A 41 -12.17 13.25 16.18
C GLN A 41 -12.46 12.99 17.67
N ARG A 42 -12.66 11.72 18.07
CA ARG A 42 -12.79 11.34 19.49
C ARG A 42 -11.43 11.19 20.20
N HIS A 43 -10.34 11.36 19.47
CA HIS A 43 -8.95 11.21 19.90
C HIS A 43 -8.19 12.52 19.77
N VAL A 44 -8.77 13.60 20.32
CA VAL A 44 -8.26 14.97 20.23
C VAL A 44 -6.78 15.05 20.65
N GLY A 45 -5.97 15.76 19.83
CA GLY A 45 -4.54 15.94 20.08
C GLY A 45 -3.65 14.76 19.68
N GLU A 46 -4.23 13.63 19.24
CA GLU A 46 -3.45 12.51 18.72
C GLU A 46 -3.12 12.70 17.23
N VAL A 47 -1.92 12.28 16.83
CA VAL A 47 -1.53 12.22 15.41
C VAL A 47 -1.85 10.84 14.88
N TRP A 48 -2.49 10.81 13.70
CA TRP A 48 -2.90 9.59 13.03
C TRP A 48 -2.23 9.45 11.66
N GLU A 49 -1.85 8.25 11.35
CA GLU A 49 -1.34 7.83 10.05
C GLU A 49 -2.52 7.53 9.12
N HIS A 50 -2.80 8.45 8.18
CA HIS A 50 -4.00 8.42 7.35
C HIS A 50 -3.70 8.06 5.90
N TYR A 51 -4.13 6.86 5.50
CA TYR A 51 -4.08 6.33 4.14
C TYR A 51 -5.31 6.82 3.37
N SER A 52 -5.15 7.89 2.61
CA SER A 52 -6.24 8.50 1.82
C SER A 52 -5.98 8.38 0.31
N ILE A 53 -7.03 8.46 -0.52
CA ILE A 53 -6.87 8.46 -1.99
C ILE A 53 -6.02 9.64 -2.46
N PRO A 54 -6.22 10.89 -1.98
CA PRO A 54 -5.34 11.99 -2.35
C PRO A 54 -3.86 11.76 -1.97
N ALA A 55 -3.59 11.17 -0.82
CA ALA A 55 -2.23 10.85 -0.40
C ALA A 55 -1.61 9.75 -1.29
N PHE A 56 -2.41 8.75 -1.67
CA PHE A 56 -1.97 7.74 -2.64
C PHE A 56 -1.60 8.37 -3.98
N ASP A 57 -2.48 9.18 -4.55
CA ASP A 57 -2.29 9.78 -5.87
C ASP A 57 -1.13 10.80 -5.89
N ALA A 58 -0.87 11.49 -4.76
CA ALA A 58 0.18 12.51 -4.67
C ALA A 58 1.59 11.91 -4.44
N THR A 59 1.71 10.99 -3.49
CA THR A 59 3.04 10.59 -2.98
C THR A 59 3.22 9.10 -2.72
N HIS A 60 2.15 8.29 -2.79
CA HIS A 60 2.12 6.89 -2.29
C HIS A 60 2.56 6.77 -0.82
N TRP A 61 2.36 7.83 -0.02
CA TRP A 61 2.73 7.88 1.38
C TRP A 61 1.57 8.40 2.23
N PRO A 62 1.28 7.80 3.40
CA PRO A 62 0.21 8.28 4.27
C PRO A 62 0.50 9.70 4.78
N THR A 63 -0.52 10.45 5.07
CA THR A 63 -0.39 11.72 5.78
C THR A 63 -0.41 11.48 7.29
N PHE A 64 0.45 12.19 8.01
CA PHE A 64 0.43 12.24 9.48
C PHE A 64 -0.27 13.53 9.88
N GLU A 65 -1.48 13.42 10.40
CA GLU A 65 -2.31 14.58 10.72
C GLU A 65 -3.01 14.43 12.07
N LEU A 66 -3.31 15.57 12.67
CA LEU A 66 -4.06 15.59 13.92
C LEU A 66 -5.46 15.01 13.71
N ALA A 67 -5.93 14.26 14.70
CA ALA A 67 -7.26 13.64 14.71
C ALA A 67 -8.38 14.62 14.37
N ASP A 68 -8.27 15.88 14.81
CA ASP A 68 -9.24 16.93 14.59
C ASP A 68 -9.38 17.33 13.11
N GLY A 69 -8.34 17.13 12.31
CA GLY A 69 -8.31 17.33 10.86
C GLY A 69 -9.07 16.24 10.09
N ILE A 70 -9.23 15.07 10.67
CA ILE A 70 -9.86 13.90 10.01
C ILE A 70 -11.38 13.93 10.28
N LYS A 71 -12.14 14.57 9.39
CA LYS A 71 -13.55 14.93 9.61
C LYS A 71 -14.57 13.79 9.57
N SER A 72 -14.17 12.55 9.24
CA SER A 72 -15.12 11.43 9.11
C SER A 72 -14.53 10.15 9.66
N SER A 73 -15.40 9.20 10.02
CA SER A 73 -14.97 7.85 10.41
C SER A 73 -14.10 7.21 9.33
N LYS A 74 -13.12 6.46 9.77
CA LYS A 74 -12.12 5.77 8.94
C LYS A 74 -12.07 4.30 9.30
N TYR A 75 -11.57 3.46 8.40
CA TYR A 75 -11.27 2.07 8.73
C TYR A 75 -9.89 1.96 9.38
N VAL A 76 -9.81 1.12 10.42
CA VAL A 76 -8.53 0.80 11.08
C VAL A 76 -7.73 -0.12 10.19
N VAL A 77 -6.46 0.20 10.02
CA VAL A 77 -5.50 -0.60 9.24
C VAL A 77 -4.28 -0.97 10.10
N ASP A 78 -3.58 -1.98 9.66
CA ASP A 78 -2.31 -2.45 10.24
C ASP A 78 -1.43 -3.08 9.16
N ASN A 79 -0.27 -3.57 9.55
CA ASN A 79 0.69 -4.21 8.66
C ASN A 79 0.18 -5.50 7.97
N ASN A 80 -0.94 -6.08 8.43
CA ASN A 80 -1.58 -7.22 7.76
C ASN A 80 -2.72 -6.79 6.81
N SER A 81 -2.87 -5.50 6.54
CA SER A 81 -3.88 -4.98 5.64
C SER A 81 -3.40 -4.97 4.19
N ILE A 82 -4.34 -5.17 3.26
CA ILE A 82 -4.18 -4.91 1.83
C ILE A 82 -5.35 -4.00 1.45
N LEU A 83 -5.04 -2.82 0.91
CA LEU A 83 -6.04 -1.82 0.55
C LEU A 83 -6.21 -1.78 -0.97
N ILE A 84 -7.44 -1.81 -1.44
CA ILE A 84 -7.78 -1.54 -2.83
C ILE A 84 -8.89 -0.51 -2.91
N SER A 85 -8.74 0.50 -3.77
CA SER A 85 -9.80 1.50 -3.95
C SER A 85 -11.04 0.88 -4.58
N LYS A 86 -12.19 1.05 -3.92
CA LYS A 86 -13.48 0.75 -4.54
C LYS A 86 -13.98 1.89 -5.43
N LEU A 87 -13.43 3.11 -5.23
CA LEU A 87 -13.76 4.30 -6.00
C LEU A 87 -12.97 4.33 -7.30
N ASN A 88 -13.69 4.43 -8.42
CA ASN A 88 -13.13 4.47 -9.78
C ASN A 88 -12.13 3.34 -10.00
N PRO A 89 -12.56 2.08 -10.02
CA PRO A 89 -11.66 0.92 -10.08
C PRO A 89 -10.86 0.84 -11.40
N SER A 90 -11.22 1.63 -12.42
CA SER A 90 -10.40 1.83 -13.63
C SER A 90 -9.04 2.48 -13.34
N ILE A 91 -8.95 3.23 -12.23
CA ILE A 91 -7.68 3.76 -11.72
C ILE A 91 -7.23 2.85 -10.59
N LYS A 92 -6.30 1.96 -10.89
CA LYS A 92 -5.81 0.97 -9.94
C LYS A 92 -5.07 1.66 -8.78
N ARG A 93 -5.64 1.58 -7.58
CA ARG A 93 -5.03 2.08 -6.35
C ARG A 93 -5.00 0.94 -5.35
N MET A 94 -3.88 0.27 -5.30
CA MET A 94 -3.60 -0.76 -4.32
C MET A 94 -2.52 -0.27 -3.36
N TRP A 95 -2.76 -0.41 -2.08
CA TRP A 95 -1.80 -0.02 -1.04
C TRP A 95 -1.57 -1.17 -0.07
N VAL A 96 -0.32 -1.48 0.17
CA VAL A 96 0.12 -2.41 1.22
C VAL A 96 0.72 -1.55 2.32
N PRO A 97 -0.03 -1.21 3.38
CA PRO A 97 0.44 -0.30 4.41
C PRO A 97 1.72 -0.80 5.08
N ALA A 98 2.68 0.11 5.26
CA ALA A 98 3.81 -0.04 6.17
C ALA A 98 3.53 0.86 7.39
N CYS A 99 2.60 0.43 8.25
CA CYS A 99 2.20 1.22 9.39
C CYS A 99 3.40 1.46 10.32
N LEU A 100 3.78 2.71 10.49
CA LEU A 100 4.87 3.14 11.38
C LEU A 100 4.38 3.32 12.82
N THR A 101 3.05 3.42 13.00
CA THR A 101 2.41 3.59 14.30
C THR A 101 1.27 2.59 14.45
N ASP A 102 0.76 2.45 15.68
CA ASP A 102 -0.46 1.71 15.99
C ASP A 102 -1.75 2.51 15.73
N LYS A 103 -1.60 3.79 15.34
CA LYS A 103 -2.69 4.72 15.04
C LYS A 103 -2.83 4.94 13.53
N ALA A 104 -3.06 3.86 12.80
CA ALA A 104 -3.20 3.88 11.36
C ALA A 104 -4.65 3.66 10.92
N VAL A 105 -5.11 4.52 10.01
CA VAL A 105 -6.46 4.47 9.44
C VAL A 105 -6.44 4.72 7.94
N CYS A 106 -7.45 4.22 7.24
CA CYS A 106 -7.63 4.54 5.83
C CYS A 106 -9.02 5.13 5.52
N SER A 107 -9.11 5.80 4.38
CA SER A 107 -10.39 6.26 3.83
C SER A 107 -11.35 5.07 3.68
N THR A 108 -12.64 5.30 3.98
CA THR A 108 -13.68 4.31 3.74
C THR A 108 -13.93 4.02 2.26
N GLU A 109 -13.27 4.76 1.35
CA GLU A 109 -13.25 4.44 -0.08
C GLU A 109 -12.28 3.30 -0.44
N PHE A 110 -11.48 2.82 0.50
CA PHE A 110 -10.74 1.57 0.35
C PHE A 110 -11.56 0.37 0.86
N ILE A 111 -11.39 -0.77 0.20
CA ILE A 111 -11.70 -2.09 0.74
C ILE A 111 -10.45 -2.54 1.50
N VAL A 112 -10.62 -2.94 2.75
CA VAL A 112 -9.53 -3.41 3.61
C VAL A 112 -9.59 -4.92 3.67
N TYR A 113 -8.73 -5.59 2.94
CA TYR A 113 -8.58 -7.03 3.02
C TYR A 113 -7.60 -7.43 4.12
N LYS A 114 -7.89 -8.52 4.80
CA LYS A 114 -7.05 -9.18 5.79
C LYS A 114 -6.89 -10.65 5.40
N PRO A 115 -5.69 -11.12 5.10
CA PRO A 115 -5.41 -12.54 4.94
C PRO A 115 -5.86 -13.32 6.17
N LEU A 116 -6.55 -14.46 5.97
CA LEU A 116 -6.88 -15.38 7.05
C LEU A 116 -5.62 -16.08 7.56
N GLU A 117 -4.67 -16.32 6.66
CA GLU A 117 -3.31 -16.78 6.96
C GLU A 117 -2.34 -15.64 6.64
N SER A 118 -1.81 -14.97 7.68
CA SER A 118 -0.96 -13.78 7.50
C SER A 118 0.37 -14.06 6.82
N SER A 119 0.92 -15.27 6.95
CA SER A 119 2.13 -15.72 6.24
C SER A 119 1.94 -15.78 4.71
N HIS A 120 0.71 -15.80 4.22
CA HIS A 120 0.38 -15.81 2.79
C HIS A 120 0.09 -14.40 2.21
N LYS A 121 0.36 -13.33 2.97
CA LYS A 121 0.01 -11.97 2.59
C LYS A 121 0.56 -11.59 1.21
N SER A 122 1.83 -11.86 0.95
CA SER A 122 2.48 -11.48 -0.31
C SER A 122 1.88 -12.18 -1.52
N PHE A 123 1.44 -13.43 -1.38
CA PHE A 123 0.68 -14.13 -2.41
C PHE A 123 -0.64 -13.41 -2.72
N TYR A 124 -1.41 -13.05 -1.68
CA TYR A 124 -2.69 -12.35 -1.89
C TYR A 124 -2.49 -10.92 -2.37
N CYS A 125 -1.39 -10.26 -2.01
CA CYS A 125 -1.03 -8.97 -2.59
C CYS A 125 -0.88 -9.08 -4.11
N ALA A 126 -0.13 -10.06 -4.60
CA ALA A 126 0.06 -10.30 -6.02
C ALA A 126 -1.26 -10.66 -6.73
N ALA A 127 -2.06 -11.55 -6.13
CA ALA A 127 -3.36 -11.97 -6.68
C ALA A 127 -4.36 -10.79 -6.81
N ILE A 128 -4.44 -9.91 -5.81
CA ILE A 128 -5.28 -8.70 -5.85
C ILE A 128 -4.71 -7.66 -6.82
N ASN A 129 -3.39 -7.65 -7.01
CA ASN A 129 -2.74 -6.76 -7.96
C ASN A 129 -2.84 -7.24 -9.40
N ALA A 130 -3.30 -8.46 -9.66
CA ALA A 130 -3.49 -8.99 -11.00
C ALA A 130 -4.57 -8.22 -11.79
N GLU A 131 -4.45 -8.21 -13.12
CA GLU A 131 -5.41 -7.52 -13.99
C GLU A 131 -6.79 -8.16 -13.95
N GLU A 132 -6.87 -9.47 -13.76
CA GLU A 132 -8.13 -10.23 -13.62
C GLU A 132 -8.94 -9.72 -12.43
N PHE A 133 -8.30 -9.36 -11.32
CA PHE A 133 -9.00 -8.78 -10.19
C PHE A 133 -9.53 -7.38 -10.50
N THR A 134 -8.75 -6.57 -11.21
CA THR A 134 -9.20 -5.25 -11.69
C THR A 134 -10.37 -5.37 -12.66
N ALA A 135 -10.30 -6.30 -13.60
CA ALA A 135 -11.40 -6.60 -14.53
C ALA A 135 -12.67 -7.00 -13.77
N PHE A 136 -12.54 -7.89 -12.78
CA PHE A 136 -13.65 -8.28 -11.92
C PHE A 136 -14.25 -7.09 -11.15
N LEU A 137 -13.44 -6.18 -10.63
CA LEU A 137 -13.94 -4.97 -9.98
C LEU A 137 -14.76 -4.11 -10.94
N LEU A 138 -14.30 -3.96 -12.18
CA LEU A 138 -14.98 -3.19 -13.24
C LEU A 138 -16.32 -3.79 -13.65
N GLU A 139 -16.44 -5.10 -13.69
CA GLU A 139 -17.71 -5.80 -13.98
C GLU A 139 -18.76 -5.58 -12.88
N HIS A 140 -18.34 -5.26 -11.67
CA HIS A 140 -19.19 -5.12 -10.49
C HIS A 140 -19.34 -3.68 -9.99
N VAL A 141 -19.09 -2.69 -10.87
CA VAL A 141 -19.28 -1.28 -10.50
C VAL A 141 -20.75 -0.89 -10.47
N THR A 142 -21.08 0.01 -9.56
CA THR A 142 -22.36 0.70 -9.48
C THR A 142 -22.12 2.20 -9.57
N GLY A 143 -23.08 2.94 -10.14
CA GLY A 143 -22.98 4.39 -10.33
C GLY A 143 -23.05 4.79 -11.80
N SER A 144 -23.75 5.90 -12.08
CA SER A 144 -24.10 6.33 -13.43
C SER A 144 -23.05 7.22 -14.11
N THR A 145 -22.06 7.74 -13.38
CA THR A 145 -21.03 8.65 -13.90
C THR A 145 -19.64 8.10 -13.61
N GLY A 146 -18.72 8.18 -14.59
CA GLY A 146 -17.36 7.67 -14.46
C GLY A 146 -16.60 8.11 -13.20
N SER A 147 -16.86 9.34 -12.72
CA SER A 147 -16.19 9.87 -11.51
C SER A 147 -16.77 9.36 -10.17
N ARG A 148 -17.91 8.64 -10.20
CA ARG A 148 -18.62 8.15 -9.00
C ARG A 148 -18.86 6.64 -8.99
N GLN A 149 -18.23 5.92 -9.90
CA GLN A 149 -18.31 4.46 -9.93
C GLN A 149 -17.66 3.87 -8.69
N ARG A 150 -18.35 2.88 -8.09
CA ARG A 150 -17.83 2.14 -6.92
C ARG A 150 -18.14 0.66 -7.06
N THR A 151 -17.16 -0.15 -6.79
CA THR A 151 -17.38 -1.59 -6.62
C THR A 151 -17.92 -1.86 -5.21
N GLN A 152 -18.96 -2.68 -5.12
CA GLN A 152 -19.49 -3.11 -3.83
C GLN A 152 -18.52 -4.12 -3.18
N PRO A 153 -18.01 -3.86 -1.96
CA PRO A 153 -17.04 -4.77 -1.33
C PRO A 153 -17.52 -6.21 -1.22
N LYS A 154 -18.81 -6.44 -0.93
CA LYS A 154 -19.39 -7.78 -0.84
C LYS A 154 -19.37 -8.55 -2.16
N ALA A 155 -19.38 -7.87 -3.32
CA ALA A 155 -19.29 -8.54 -4.61
C ALA A 155 -17.95 -9.29 -4.75
N THR A 156 -16.88 -8.74 -4.17
CA THR A 156 -15.54 -9.33 -4.23
C THR A 156 -15.42 -10.65 -3.46
N HIS A 157 -16.34 -10.97 -2.55
CA HIS A 157 -16.35 -12.24 -1.83
C HIS A 157 -16.38 -13.47 -2.77
N ASN A 158 -16.99 -13.32 -3.94
CA ASN A 158 -17.14 -14.41 -4.91
C ASN A 158 -16.05 -14.39 -6.00
N TYR A 159 -15.09 -13.46 -5.93
CA TYR A 159 -13.96 -13.47 -6.86
C TYR A 159 -13.22 -14.80 -6.78
N PRO A 160 -12.97 -15.47 -7.91
CA PRO A 160 -12.28 -16.75 -7.95
C PRO A 160 -10.77 -16.56 -7.76
N MET A 161 -10.31 -16.51 -6.51
CA MET A 161 -8.91 -16.42 -6.13
C MET A 161 -8.15 -17.68 -6.58
N PRO A 162 -6.93 -17.57 -7.12
CA PRO A 162 -6.03 -18.70 -7.28
C PRO A 162 -5.85 -19.43 -5.94
N ASN A 163 -5.92 -20.75 -5.97
CA ASN A 163 -5.82 -21.62 -4.80
C ASN A 163 -4.88 -22.80 -5.05
N PRO A 164 -3.59 -22.54 -5.33
CA PRO A 164 -2.60 -23.60 -5.47
C PRO A 164 -2.38 -24.31 -4.12
N SER A 165 -1.52 -25.31 -4.11
CA SER A 165 -1.16 -26.00 -2.87
C SER A 165 -0.48 -25.03 -1.88
N ARG A 166 -0.56 -25.36 -0.59
CA ARG A 166 0.12 -24.58 0.46
C ARG A 166 1.62 -24.40 0.21
N ILE A 167 2.28 -25.46 -0.26
CA ILE A 167 3.71 -25.45 -0.56
C ILE A 167 4.03 -24.44 -1.68
N GLU A 168 3.18 -24.35 -2.70
CA GLU A 168 3.37 -23.39 -3.80
C GLU A 168 3.16 -21.96 -3.32
N ILE A 169 2.16 -21.70 -2.45
CA ILE A 169 1.94 -20.39 -1.83
C ILE A 169 3.15 -20.01 -0.98
N GLU A 170 3.61 -20.89 -0.10
CA GLU A 170 4.76 -20.63 0.77
C GLU A 170 6.05 -20.40 -0.04
N SER A 171 6.27 -21.18 -1.11
CA SER A 171 7.37 -20.96 -2.04
C SER A 171 7.33 -19.61 -2.74
N PHE A 172 6.13 -19.16 -3.15
CA PHE A 172 5.95 -17.85 -3.72
C PHE A 172 6.19 -16.75 -2.68
N CYS A 173 5.66 -16.89 -1.46
CA CYS A 173 5.88 -15.92 -0.39
C CYS A 173 7.37 -15.81 -0.04
N ALA A 174 8.11 -16.90 0.02
CA ALA A 174 9.56 -16.88 0.25
C ALA A 174 10.32 -16.05 -0.81
N PHE A 175 9.81 -16.00 -2.05
CA PHE A 175 10.33 -15.14 -3.11
C PHE A 175 9.83 -13.68 -2.97
N ALA A 176 8.54 -13.48 -2.71
CA ALA A 176 7.91 -12.17 -2.78
C ALA A 176 8.07 -11.33 -1.50
N ASP A 177 8.14 -11.96 -0.32
CA ASP A 177 8.25 -11.25 0.97
C ASP A 177 9.45 -10.31 1.04
N PRO A 178 10.69 -10.72 0.70
CA PRO A 178 11.84 -9.81 0.73
C PRO A 178 11.69 -8.67 -0.27
N ILE A 179 11.01 -8.87 -1.40
CA ILE A 179 10.77 -7.82 -2.40
C ILE A 179 9.78 -6.79 -1.85
N TYR A 180 8.66 -7.22 -1.24
CA TYR A 180 7.72 -6.30 -0.61
C TYR A 180 8.34 -5.55 0.57
N GLN A 181 9.19 -6.21 1.36
CA GLN A 181 9.96 -5.56 2.44
C GLN A 181 10.90 -4.48 1.87
N GLN A 182 11.59 -4.78 0.76
CA GLN A 182 12.45 -3.80 0.10
C GLN A 182 11.66 -2.61 -0.46
N ILE A 183 10.46 -2.84 -1.04
CA ILE A 183 9.57 -1.77 -1.50
C ILE A 183 9.21 -0.84 -0.33
N GLN A 184 8.80 -1.40 0.80
CA GLN A 184 8.45 -0.63 2.00
C GLN A 184 9.66 0.13 2.55
N ALA A 185 10.84 -0.49 2.63
CA ALA A 185 12.07 0.16 3.06
C ALA A 185 12.43 1.35 2.15
N ASN A 186 12.32 1.20 0.83
CA ASN A 186 12.56 2.25 -0.14
C ASN A 186 11.57 3.42 0.02
N GLU A 187 10.30 3.14 0.32
CA GLU A 187 9.28 4.17 0.57
C GLU A 187 9.59 4.97 1.82
N ILE A 188 9.92 4.29 2.92
CA ILE A 188 10.32 4.92 4.20
C ILE A 188 11.55 5.80 3.99
N GLU A 189 12.60 5.29 3.35
CA GLU A 189 13.83 6.04 3.10
C GLU A 189 13.59 7.24 2.16
N SER A 190 12.79 7.05 1.11
CA SER A 190 12.42 8.14 0.20
C SER A 190 11.70 9.28 0.94
N GLN A 191 10.82 8.94 1.88
CA GLN A 191 10.13 9.94 2.69
C GLN A 191 11.07 10.65 3.66
N ARG A 192 11.98 9.91 4.28
CA ARG A 192 13.02 10.47 5.15
C ARG A 192 13.90 11.47 4.39
N LEU A 193 14.35 11.10 3.19
CA LEU A 193 15.17 11.97 2.33
C LEU A 193 14.40 13.21 1.89
N ARG A 194 13.11 13.09 1.56
CA ARG A 194 12.25 14.25 1.25
C ARG A 194 12.16 15.20 2.44
N SER A 195 11.86 14.67 3.63
CA SER A 195 11.76 15.48 4.84
C SER A 195 13.08 16.18 5.18
N LEU A 196 14.21 15.49 5.01
CA LEU A 196 15.55 16.06 5.19
C LEU A 196 15.84 17.19 4.19
N ARG A 197 15.56 16.98 2.90
CA ARG A 197 15.68 18.01 1.85
C ARG A 197 14.86 19.24 2.20
N ASP A 198 13.59 19.04 2.58
CA ASP A 198 12.66 20.14 2.84
C ASP A 198 13.03 20.93 4.11
N ALA A 199 13.69 20.28 5.07
CA ALA A 199 14.24 20.93 6.26
C ALA A 199 15.55 21.69 5.97
N LEU A 200 16.41 21.16 5.09
CA LEU A 200 17.74 21.76 4.80
C LEU A 200 17.67 22.86 3.76
N LEU A 201 16.82 22.73 2.74
CA LEU A 201 16.79 23.66 1.61
C LEU A 201 16.57 25.14 2.03
N PRO A 202 15.60 25.48 2.91
CA PRO A 202 15.44 26.85 3.38
C PRO A 202 16.67 27.38 4.14
N LYS A 203 17.34 26.54 4.93
CA LYS A 203 18.53 26.91 5.71
C LYS A 203 19.75 27.17 4.83
N LEU A 204 19.88 26.40 3.75
CA LEU A 204 20.90 26.63 2.74
C LEU A 204 20.65 27.94 1.97
N MET A 205 19.40 28.19 1.57
CA MET A 205 19.03 29.39 0.83
C MET A 205 19.12 30.67 1.66
N SER A 206 18.89 30.60 2.97
CA SER A 206 19.04 31.74 3.90
C SER A 206 20.48 32.00 4.33
N GLY A 207 21.43 31.10 4.01
CA GLY A 207 22.82 31.18 4.47
C GLY A 207 23.01 30.78 5.95
N GLU A 208 21.96 30.25 6.60
CA GLU A 208 22.08 29.70 7.98
C GLU A 208 23.06 28.53 8.03
N ILE A 209 23.09 27.72 6.96
CA ILE A 209 24.09 26.67 6.75
C ILE A 209 25.04 27.12 5.67
N ASP A 210 26.32 27.34 6.06
CA ASP A 210 27.39 27.71 5.14
C ASP A 210 28.07 26.44 4.62
N VAL A 211 27.79 26.12 3.34
CA VAL A 211 28.32 24.89 2.69
C VAL A 211 29.83 24.98 2.43
N SER A 212 30.45 26.19 2.46
CA SER A 212 31.91 26.35 2.28
C SER A 212 32.73 25.74 3.42
N LYS A 213 32.07 25.48 4.56
CA LYS A 213 32.66 24.87 5.77
C LYS A 213 32.43 23.38 5.88
N VAL A 214 31.71 22.78 4.93
CA VAL A 214 31.44 21.33 4.94
C VAL A 214 32.66 20.60 4.37
N ASP A 215 33.24 19.74 5.20
CA ASP A 215 34.35 18.87 4.77
C ASP A 215 33.79 17.73 3.90
N LEU A 216 34.04 17.85 2.58
CA LEU A 216 33.60 16.86 1.59
C LEU A 216 34.53 15.64 1.52
N THR A 217 35.68 15.63 2.23
CA THR A 217 36.61 14.48 2.17
C THR A 217 36.02 13.23 2.82
N GLN A 218 35.14 13.39 3.83
CA GLN A 218 34.43 12.26 4.45
C GLN A 218 33.30 11.68 3.58
N LEU A 219 32.72 12.47 2.68
CA LEU A 219 31.67 12.00 1.77
C LEU A 219 32.21 11.03 0.70
N ASN A 220 33.42 11.28 0.23
CA ASN A 220 34.04 10.45 -0.81
C ASN A 220 34.51 9.08 -0.31
N SER A 221 34.78 8.93 0.99
CA SER A 221 35.15 7.62 1.57
C SER A 221 33.98 6.64 1.60
N HIS A 222 32.75 7.12 1.82
CA HIS A 222 31.55 6.27 1.82
C HIS A 222 31.02 5.92 0.42
N LEU A 223 31.40 6.69 -0.61
CA LEU A 223 31.04 6.40 -2.02
C LEU A 223 32.02 5.44 -2.69
N ALA A 224 33.20 5.25 -2.12
CA ALA A 224 34.22 4.32 -2.64
C ALA A 224 34.04 2.89 -2.13
N ASP A 225 33.24 2.67 -1.09
CA ASP A 225 32.97 1.37 -0.47
C ASP A 225 31.60 0.75 -0.91
N CYS A 226 30.91 1.35 -1.88
CA CYS A 226 29.73 0.87 -2.58
C CYS A 226 30.05 0.53 -4.02
#